data_ae8d493ed4d881fbe4d738a1e2d0e54b
#
_entry.id   ae8d493ed4d881fbe4d738a1e2d0e54b
#
_cell.length_a   1.000
_cell.length_b   1.000
_cell.length_c   1.000
_cell.angle_alpha   90.00
_cell.angle_beta   90.00
_cell.angle_gamma   90.00
#
_symmetry.space_group_name_H-M   'P 1'
#
loop_
_entity.id
_entity.type
_entity.pdbx_description
1 polymer ?
#
loop_
_entity_poly.entity_id
_entity_poly.type
_entity_poly.pdbx_seq_one_letter_code
_entity_poly.pdbx_strand_id
1 'polypeptide(L)'
;MKRAYAKSQYAKPYERYCREVCPSETVAIFQKADEKYREFLTQMPDVSENLMAKNLLDWFTILAFYEASDHRLDGEALLEIKRRATERLKFLGALVNGNRTKWAYHLFEKTYVNYSRMVKEHQARGEWRDAWRVALNPDHRTEGFCFHLIGCPIAKHAREHGYEALLPYLCKTDHYLAEVMHTRLIRTQTEALGGDCCGYFITGNKE
;
A
#
# COMPACT_ATOMS: atom_id res chain seq x y z
N MET A 1 5.17 15.91 -21.90
CA MET A 1 4.83 16.35 -20.54
C MET A 1 4.94 15.16 -19.59
N LYS A 2 5.48 15.31 -18.37
CA LYS A 2 5.61 14.21 -17.41
C LYS A 2 4.24 13.95 -16.77
N ARG A 3 3.77 12.70 -16.74
CA ARG A 3 2.46 12.35 -16.17
C ARG A 3 2.44 12.59 -14.66
N ALA A 4 1.31 13.04 -14.12
CA ALA A 4 1.15 13.37 -12.70
C ALA A 4 1.39 12.16 -11.80
N TYR A 5 0.89 10.98 -12.19
CA TYR A 5 1.06 9.72 -11.45
C TYR A 5 2.48 9.11 -11.54
N ALA A 6 3.39 9.69 -12.33
CA ALA A 6 4.71 9.10 -12.63
C ALA A 6 5.61 8.84 -11.40
N LYS A 7 5.32 9.46 -10.25
CA LYS A 7 6.05 9.25 -8.99
C LYS A 7 5.58 8.01 -8.19
N SER A 8 4.39 7.46 -8.51
CA SER A 8 3.89 6.26 -7.86
C SER A 8 4.71 5.04 -8.25
N GLN A 9 4.91 4.12 -7.30
CA GLN A 9 5.55 2.83 -7.56
C GLN A 9 4.73 1.97 -8.54
N TYR A 10 3.44 2.20 -8.64
CA TYR A 10 2.54 1.49 -9.54
C TYR A 10 2.54 2.04 -10.98
N ALA A 11 3.03 3.26 -11.24
CA ALA A 11 2.96 3.90 -12.54
C ALA A 11 3.52 3.01 -13.68
N LYS A 12 4.80 2.67 -13.60
CA LYS A 12 5.46 1.84 -14.62
C LYS A 12 4.91 0.40 -14.70
N PRO A 13 4.61 -0.29 -13.59
CA PRO A 13 3.92 -1.58 -13.63
C PRO A 13 2.59 -1.54 -14.36
N TYR A 14 1.70 -0.58 -14.05
CA TYR A 14 0.43 -0.42 -14.73
C TYR A 14 0.59 -0.08 -16.22
N GLU A 15 1.46 0.85 -16.55
CA GLU A 15 1.72 1.19 -17.95
C GLU A 15 2.19 -0.02 -18.78
N ARG A 16 3.03 -0.87 -18.20
CA ARG A 16 3.50 -2.08 -18.88
C ARG A 16 2.35 -3.07 -19.06
N TYR A 17 1.61 -3.36 -18.01
CA TYR A 17 0.49 -4.28 -18.06
C TYR A 17 -0.58 -3.81 -19.05
N CYS A 18 -0.91 -2.51 -19.04
CA CYS A 18 -1.86 -1.92 -19.98
C CYS A 18 -1.42 -2.10 -21.43
N ARG A 19 -0.12 -1.95 -21.76
CA ARG A 19 0.38 -2.21 -23.13
C ARG A 19 0.20 -3.66 -23.57
N GLU A 20 0.22 -4.60 -22.64
CA GLU A 20 0.03 -6.02 -22.93
C GLU A 20 -1.45 -6.37 -23.14
N VAL A 21 -2.34 -5.86 -22.29
CA VAL A 21 -3.76 -6.27 -22.27
C VAL A 21 -4.69 -5.34 -23.06
N CYS A 22 -4.30 -4.08 -23.29
CA CYS A 22 -5.06 -3.06 -24.01
C CYS A 22 -4.19 -2.33 -25.04
N PRO A 23 -3.51 -3.00 -25.98
CA PRO A 23 -2.50 -2.37 -26.83
C PRO A 23 -3.05 -1.24 -27.70
N SER A 24 -4.25 -1.39 -28.26
CA SER A 24 -4.90 -0.39 -29.13
C SER A 24 -5.37 0.87 -28.38
N GLU A 25 -5.64 0.77 -27.09
CA GLU A 25 -6.20 1.85 -26.26
C GLU A 25 -5.18 2.48 -25.31
N THR A 26 -3.94 1.96 -25.30
CA THR A 26 -2.90 2.33 -24.34
C THR A 26 -2.71 3.84 -24.19
N VAL A 27 -2.68 4.58 -25.32
CA VAL A 27 -2.45 6.04 -25.28
C VAL A 27 -3.63 6.76 -24.63
N ALA A 28 -4.85 6.38 -25.00
CA ALA A 28 -6.08 6.96 -24.45
C ALA A 28 -6.20 6.65 -22.96
N ILE A 29 -5.93 5.40 -22.53
CA ILE A 29 -5.95 5.02 -21.11
C ILE A 29 -4.92 5.85 -20.33
N PHE A 30 -3.71 6.06 -20.84
CA PHE A 30 -2.71 6.84 -20.13
C PHE A 30 -3.07 8.32 -19.98
N GLN A 31 -3.72 8.91 -20.99
CA GLN A 31 -4.21 10.27 -20.92
C GLN A 31 -5.35 10.39 -19.88
N LYS A 32 -6.36 9.54 -19.99
CA LYS A 32 -7.48 9.48 -19.05
C LYS A 32 -7.02 9.20 -17.61
N ALA A 33 -6.02 8.33 -17.42
CA ALA A 33 -5.43 8.04 -16.12
C ALA A 33 -4.70 9.26 -15.53
N ASP A 34 -4.01 10.06 -16.35
CA ASP A 34 -3.37 11.29 -15.87
C ASP A 34 -4.40 12.35 -15.42
N GLU A 35 -5.51 12.46 -16.14
CA GLU A 35 -6.63 13.34 -15.77
C GLU A 35 -7.29 12.88 -14.47
N LYS A 36 -7.65 11.59 -14.39
CA LYS A 36 -8.25 10.99 -13.19
C LYS A 36 -7.35 11.08 -11.95
N TYR A 37 -6.06 10.85 -12.12
CA TYR A 37 -5.11 11.00 -11.03
C TYR A 37 -5.08 12.43 -10.46
N ARG A 38 -5.13 13.46 -11.34
CA ARG A 38 -5.21 14.85 -10.90
C ARG A 38 -6.51 15.14 -10.15
N GLU A 39 -7.62 14.56 -10.60
CA GLU A 39 -8.90 14.65 -9.92
C GLU A 39 -8.81 14.03 -8.51
N PHE A 40 -8.26 12.81 -8.37
CA PHE A 40 -8.07 12.16 -7.07
C PHE A 40 -7.13 12.93 -6.13
N LEU A 41 -6.12 13.62 -6.64
CA LEU A 41 -5.26 14.45 -5.80
C LEU A 41 -6.02 15.58 -5.08
N THR A 42 -7.14 16.05 -5.62
CA THR A 42 -8.00 17.04 -4.94
C THR A 42 -8.76 16.46 -3.74
N GLN A 43 -8.83 15.14 -3.65
CA GLN A 43 -9.50 14.38 -2.58
C GLN A 43 -8.51 13.89 -1.50
N MET A 44 -7.26 14.41 -1.51
CA MET A 44 -6.22 13.96 -0.60
C MET A 44 -6.63 14.20 0.86
N PRO A 45 -6.69 13.17 1.71
CA PRO A 45 -6.92 13.31 3.13
C PRO A 45 -5.81 14.10 3.84
N ASP A 46 -6.09 14.61 5.03
CA ASP A 46 -5.13 15.33 5.86
C ASP A 46 -4.09 14.35 6.49
N VAL A 47 -3.13 13.92 5.68
CA VAL A 47 -2.08 12.97 6.06
C VAL A 47 -0.66 13.54 5.97
N SER A 48 -0.52 14.74 5.40
CA SER A 48 0.77 15.37 5.09
C SER A 48 1.70 14.54 4.19
N GLU A 49 2.90 15.06 3.90
CA GLU A 49 3.94 14.41 3.08
C GLU A 49 4.80 13.41 3.87
N ASN A 50 4.21 12.61 4.77
CA ASN A 50 4.94 11.58 5.49
C ASN A 50 5.19 10.32 4.63
N LEU A 51 5.96 9.37 5.17
CA LEU A 51 6.29 8.13 4.49
C LEU A 51 5.04 7.34 4.05
N MET A 52 4.00 7.35 4.89
CA MET A 52 2.75 6.61 4.64
C MET A 52 1.86 7.30 3.59
N ALA A 53 1.99 8.63 3.39
CA ALA A 53 1.23 9.36 2.37
C ALA A 53 1.47 8.83 0.95
N LYS A 54 2.63 8.22 0.70
CA LYS A 54 2.91 7.54 -0.58
C LYS A 54 1.90 6.45 -0.90
N ASN A 55 1.36 5.77 0.11
CA ASN A 55 0.36 4.71 -0.09
C ASN A 55 -0.95 5.28 -0.67
N LEU A 56 -1.31 6.53 -0.33
CA LEU A 56 -2.45 7.21 -0.96
C LEU A 56 -2.16 7.60 -2.40
N LEU A 57 -0.97 8.09 -2.71
CA LEU A 57 -0.57 8.38 -4.09
C LEU A 57 -0.58 7.10 -4.95
N ASP A 58 -0.18 5.99 -4.38
CA ASP A 58 -0.24 4.68 -5.02
C ASP A 58 -1.69 4.22 -5.21
N TRP A 59 -2.54 4.40 -4.20
CA TRP A 59 -3.98 4.13 -4.28
C TRP A 59 -4.65 4.95 -5.39
N PHE A 60 -4.39 6.25 -5.46
CA PHE A 60 -4.92 7.10 -6.53
C PHE A 60 -4.42 6.71 -7.92
N THR A 61 -3.20 6.18 -8.02
CA THR A 61 -2.71 5.62 -9.29
C THR A 61 -3.51 4.38 -9.69
N ILE A 62 -3.77 3.47 -8.75
CA ILE A 62 -4.58 2.28 -8.97
C ILE A 62 -5.98 2.68 -9.46
N LEU A 63 -6.65 3.60 -8.74
CA LEU A 63 -7.96 4.09 -9.13
C LEU A 63 -7.96 4.79 -10.49
N ALA A 64 -6.94 5.60 -10.78
CA ALA A 64 -6.84 6.30 -12.05
C ALA A 64 -6.79 5.33 -13.25
N PHE A 65 -6.04 4.25 -13.13
CA PHE A 65 -6.00 3.22 -14.17
C PHE A 65 -7.27 2.36 -14.21
N TYR A 66 -7.88 2.08 -13.07
CA TYR A 66 -9.16 1.39 -12.97
C TYR A 66 -10.25 2.17 -13.74
N GLU A 67 -10.43 3.45 -13.44
CA GLU A 67 -11.39 4.34 -14.12
C GLU A 67 -11.03 4.57 -15.59
N ALA A 68 -9.75 4.77 -15.91
CA ALA A 68 -9.32 5.04 -17.28
C ALA A 68 -9.53 3.85 -18.20
N SER A 69 -9.55 2.65 -17.69
CA SER A 69 -9.75 1.40 -18.45
C SER A 69 -11.20 0.92 -18.45
N ASP A 70 -12.15 1.74 -17.99
CA ASP A 70 -13.53 1.35 -17.79
C ASP A 70 -13.65 0.03 -16.97
N HIS A 71 -12.93 0.02 -15.84
CA HIS A 71 -12.86 -1.03 -14.81
C HIS A 71 -12.18 -2.35 -15.25
N ARG A 72 -11.57 -2.42 -16.44
CA ARG A 72 -10.87 -3.62 -16.93
C ARG A 72 -9.56 -3.91 -16.19
N LEU A 73 -8.88 -2.87 -15.69
CA LEU A 73 -7.70 -3.02 -14.83
C LEU A 73 -8.15 -3.08 -13.36
N ASP A 74 -8.85 -4.12 -13.01
CA ASP A 74 -9.54 -4.36 -11.74
C ASP A 74 -8.63 -4.88 -10.61
N GLY A 75 -9.22 -5.45 -9.58
CA GLY A 75 -8.50 -6.02 -8.44
C GLY A 75 -7.60 -7.20 -8.82
N GLU A 76 -8.02 -8.06 -9.74
CA GLU A 76 -7.19 -9.19 -10.22
C GLU A 76 -6.00 -8.67 -11.04
N ALA A 77 -6.22 -7.65 -11.89
CA ALA A 77 -5.12 -6.97 -12.58
C ALA A 77 -4.13 -6.35 -11.59
N LEU A 78 -4.61 -5.72 -10.50
CA LEU A 78 -3.76 -5.19 -9.43
C LEU A 78 -2.88 -6.28 -8.80
N LEU A 79 -3.45 -7.44 -8.47
CA LEU A 79 -2.69 -8.57 -7.90
C LEU A 79 -1.60 -9.03 -8.86
N GLU A 80 -1.93 -9.23 -10.13
CA GLU A 80 -0.98 -9.69 -11.15
C GLU A 80 0.14 -8.65 -11.38
N ILE A 81 -0.22 -7.37 -11.48
CA ILE A 81 0.75 -6.27 -11.62
C ILE A 81 1.71 -6.24 -10.44
N LYS A 82 1.18 -6.38 -9.21
CA LYS A 82 2.00 -6.37 -7.99
C LYS A 82 2.89 -7.60 -7.91
N ARG A 83 2.34 -8.78 -8.21
CA ARG A 83 3.10 -10.04 -8.24
C ARG A 83 4.31 -9.91 -9.17
N ARG A 84 4.11 -9.49 -10.43
CA ARG A 84 5.18 -9.28 -11.42
C ARG A 84 6.20 -8.24 -10.98
N ALA A 85 5.75 -7.14 -10.37
CA ALA A 85 6.64 -6.11 -9.85
C ALA A 85 7.50 -6.63 -8.70
N THR A 86 6.92 -7.42 -7.80
CA THR A 86 7.58 -7.98 -6.62
C THR A 86 8.56 -9.10 -6.99
N GLU A 87 8.26 -9.92 -7.99
CA GLU A 87 9.18 -10.95 -8.49
C GLU A 87 10.55 -10.39 -8.90
N ARG A 88 10.57 -9.16 -9.43
CA ARG A 88 11.83 -8.47 -9.78
C ARG A 88 12.65 -8.07 -8.58
N LEU A 89 12.06 -8.07 -7.39
CA LEU A 89 12.72 -7.74 -6.14
C LEU A 89 13.26 -8.99 -5.41
N LYS A 90 13.19 -10.18 -6.01
CA LYS A 90 13.66 -11.43 -5.39
C LYS A 90 15.13 -11.37 -4.97
N PHE A 91 15.95 -10.55 -5.63
CA PHE A 91 17.34 -10.31 -5.20
C PHE A 91 17.43 -9.67 -3.80
N LEU A 92 16.42 -8.93 -3.36
CA LEU A 92 16.37 -8.35 -2.01
C LEU A 92 16.28 -9.44 -0.94
N GLY A 93 15.66 -10.57 -1.24
CA GLY A 93 15.59 -11.72 -0.34
C GLY A 93 16.97 -12.32 0.00
N ALA A 94 17.99 -12.08 -0.86
CA ALA A 94 19.36 -12.43 -0.55
C ALA A 94 20.01 -11.48 0.48
N LEU A 95 19.57 -10.21 0.50
CA LEU A 95 20.08 -9.16 1.39
C LEU A 95 19.27 -9.09 2.70
N VAL A 96 17.95 -9.23 2.61
CA VAL A 96 17.04 -9.16 3.75
C VAL A 96 16.24 -10.46 3.82
N ASN A 97 16.65 -11.34 4.74
CA ASN A 97 16.00 -12.63 4.95
C ASN A 97 15.42 -12.69 6.36
N GLY A 98 14.11 -12.72 6.47
CA GLY A 98 13.38 -12.68 7.75
C GLY A 98 13.69 -13.85 8.69
N ASN A 99 14.24 -14.96 8.18
CA ASN A 99 14.70 -16.08 9.01
C ASN A 99 16.09 -15.85 9.65
N ARG A 100 16.88 -14.92 9.10
CA ARG A 100 18.28 -14.72 9.48
C ARG A 100 18.58 -13.29 9.95
N THR A 101 17.87 -12.29 9.42
CA THR A 101 18.16 -10.87 9.57
C THR A 101 17.26 -10.21 10.63
N LYS A 102 17.49 -10.54 11.90
CA LYS A 102 16.73 -9.93 13.02
C LYS A 102 16.84 -8.40 13.06
N TRP A 103 17.94 -7.83 12.58
CA TRP A 103 18.11 -6.37 12.49
C TRP A 103 17.05 -5.68 11.63
N ALA A 104 16.51 -6.38 10.63
CA ALA A 104 15.46 -5.83 9.78
C ALA A 104 14.18 -5.54 10.58
N TYR A 105 13.81 -6.42 11.52
CA TYR A 105 12.65 -6.20 12.40
C TYR A 105 12.88 -4.97 13.29
N HIS A 106 14.09 -4.79 13.86
CA HIS A 106 14.42 -3.60 14.64
C HIS A 106 14.39 -2.31 13.81
N LEU A 107 14.81 -2.37 12.54
CA LEU A 107 14.73 -1.23 11.64
C LEU A 107 13.28 -0.84 11.36
N PHE A 108 12.41 -1.82 11.08
CA PHE A 108 10.98 -1.59 10.92
C PHE A 108 10.36 -1.03 12.20
N GLU A 109 10.64 -1.63 13.35
CA GLU A 109 10.17 -1.15 14.64
C GLU A 109 10.56 0.30 14.88
N LYS A 110 11.83 0.66 14.71
CA LYS A 110 12.31 2.04 14.84
C LYS A 110 11.58 3.00 13.91
N THR A 111 11.33 2.59 12.67
CA THR A 111 10.61 3.38 11.67
C THR A 111 9.18 3.66 12.15
N TYR A 112 8.46 2.64 12.61
CA TYR A 112 7.09 2.80 13.07
C TYR A 112 6.98 3.50 14.42
N VAL A 113 7.96 3.36 15.32
CA VAL A 113 8.06 4.15 16.57
C VAL A 113 8.19 5.64 16.23
N ASN A 114 9.10 5.99 15.33
CA ASN A 114 9.28 7.38 14.91
C ASN A 114 8.02 7.92 14.23
N TYR A 115 7.42 7.15 13.33
CA TYR A 115 6.17 7.53 12.66
C TYR A 115 5.04 7.75 13.68
N SER A 116 4.85 6.83 14.62
CA SER A 116 3.83 6.95 15.66
C SER A 116 3.99 8.20 16.51
N ARG A 117 5.25 8.55 16.88
CA ARG A 117 5.56 9.78 17.61
C ARG A 117 5.19 11.02 16.78
N MET A 118 5.64 11.08 15.53
CA MET A 118 5.34 12.21 14.65
C MET A 118 3.84 12.40 14.46
N VAL A 119 3.09 11.33 14.23
CA VAL A 119 1.62 11.41 14.10
C VAL A 119 0.98 11.98 15.37
N LYS A 120 1.37 11.51 16.54
CA LYS A 120 0.84 12.04 17.82
C LYS A 120 1.13 13.52 18.00
N GLU A 121 2.36 13.96 17.67
CA GLU A 121 2.78 15.36 17.78
C GLU A 121 1.99 16.26 16.81
N HIS A 122 1.77 15.82 15.58
CA HIS A 122 1.00 16.57 14.59
C HIS A 122 -0.50 16.59 14.93
N GLN A 123 -1.06 15.46 15.34
CA GLN A 123 -2.47 15.39 15.75
C GLN A 123 -2.76 16.26 16.99
N ALA A 124 -1.82 16.38 17.93
CA ALA A 124 -1.94 17.29 19.07
C ALA A 124 -2.03 18.78 18.66
N ARG A 125 -1.52 19.13 17.46
CA ARG A 125 -1.65 20.46 16.84
C ARG A 125 -2.83 20.61 15.90
N GLY A 126 -3.68 19.57 15.77
CA GLY A 126 -4.83 19.56 14.85
C GLY A 126 -4.45 19.28 13.37
N GLU A 127 -3.22 18.81 13.12
CA GLU A 127 -2.68 18.43 11.81
C GLU A 127 -2.76 16.92 11.64
N TRP A 128 -2.64 16.42 10.40
CA TRP A 128 -2.60 14.97 10.06
C TRP A 128 -3.78 14.17 10.63
N ARG A 129 -4.96 14.75 10.63
CA ARG A 129 -6.15 14.18 11.26
C ARG A 129 -6.55 12.81 10.69
N ASP A 130 -6.26 12.59 9.41
CA ASP A 130 -6.56 11.34 8.72
C ASP A 130 -5.35 10.38 8.67
N ALA A 131 -4.21 10.69 9.31
CA ALA A 131 -3.04 9.81 9.28
C ALA A 131 -3.29 8.50 10.03
N TRP A 132 -2.72 7.39 9.51
CA TRP A 132 -2.73 6.13 10.24
C TRP A 132 -2.12 6.28 11.63
N ARG A 133 -2.80 5.81 12.64
CA ARG A 133 -2.23 5.62 13.96
C ARG A 133 -1.60 4.25 14.07
N VAL A 134 -0.54 4.13 14.86
CA VAL A 134 0.19 2.87 15.05
C VAL A 134 0.13 2.44 16.50
N ALA A 135 -0.34 1.23 16.74
CA ALA A 135 -0.15 0.50 17.99
C ALA A 135 0.97 -0.53 17.78
N LEU A 136 2.05 -0.40 18.56
CA LEU A 136 3.20 -1.30 18.48
C LEU A 136 3.00 -2.47 19.41
N ASN A 137 3.22 -3.67 18.89
CA ASN A 137 3.10 -4.94 19.59
C ASN A 137 1.87 -5.09 20.53
N PRO A 138 0.66 -4.74 20.06
CA PRO A 138 -0.54 -4.79 20.91
C PRO A 138 -0.89 -6.23 21.34
N ASP A 139 -0.43 -7.23 20.60
CA ASP A 139 -0.68 -8.66 20.87
C ASP A 139 0.40 -9.29 21.75
N HIS A 140 1.34 -8.51 22.28
CA HIS A 140 2.44 -8.96 23.15
C HIS A 140 3.25 -10.13 22.57
N ARG A 141 3.52 -10.09 21.24
CA ARG A 141 4.35 -11.10 20.56
C ARG A 141 5.81 -11.01 21.02
N THR A 142 6.42 -12.15 21.27
CA THR A 142 7.83 -12.26 21.72
C THR A 142 8.79 -12.42 20.56
N GLU A 143 8.28 -12.79 19.36
CA GLU A 143 9.07 -12.99 18.15
C GLU A 143 8.47 -12.21 16.98
N GLY A 144 9.32 -11.93 15.97
CA GLY A 144 8.90 -11.20 14.79
C GLY A 144 8.67 -9.71 15.04
N PHE A 145 7.83 -9.10 14.21
CA PHE A 145 7.43 -7.71 14.33
C PHE A 145 5.89 -7.60 14.25
N CYS A 146 5.28 -7.12 15.32
CA CYS A 146 3.84 -6.97 15.44
C CYS A 146 3.45 -5.49 15.57
N PHE A 147 2.47 -5.05 14.80
CA PHE A 147 1.88 -3.73 14.90
C PHE A 147 0.47 -3.71 14.33
N HIS A 148 -0.34 -2.75 14.77
CA HIS A 148 -1.64 -2.46 14.17
C HIS A 148 -1.61 -1.06 13.55
N LEU A 149 -2.18 -0.92 12.34
CA LEU A 149 -2.52 0.35 11.73
C LEU A 149 -4.00 0.61 11.97
N ILE A 150 -4.32 1.80 12.46
CA ILE A 150 -5.66 2.19 12.88
C ILE A 150 -6.07 3.48 12.16
N GLY A 151 -7.27 3.50 11.61
CA GLY A 151 -7.81 4.63 10.87
C GLY A 151 -7.19 4.73 9.47
N CYS A 152 -7.42 3.71 8.64
CA CYS A 152 -6.88 3.66 7.28
C CYS A 152 -7.54 4.70 6.37
N PRO A 153 -6.83 5.77 5.94
CA PRO A 153 -7.41 6.79 5.06
C PRO A 153 -7.73 6.23 3.67
N ILE A 154 -7.08 5.17 3.22
CA ILE A 154 -7.43 4.49 1.97
C ILE A 154 -8.79 3.80 2.10
N ALA A 155 -9.04 3.09 3.21
CA ALA A 155 -10.31 2.44 3.44
C ALA A 155 -11.45 3.46 3.63
N LYS A 156 -11.16 4.58 4.30
CA LYS A 156 -12.10 5.72 4.42
C LYS A 156 -12.45 6.26 3.04
N HIS A 157 -11.45 6.67 2.25
CA HIS A 157 -11.63 7.19 0.90
C HIS A 157 -12.41 6.21 0.01
N ALA A 158 -12.07 4.93 0.03
CA ALA A 158 -12.74 3.91 -0.77
C ALA A 158 -14.24 3.82 -0.46
N ARG A 159 -14.61 3.85 0.83
CA ARG A 159 -16.04 3.83 1.26
C ARG A 159 -16.77 5.09 0.86
N GLU A 160 -16.14 6.25 1.01
CA GLU A 160 -16.75 7.54 0.66
C GLU A 160 -17.00 7.69 -0.85
N HIS A 161 -16.24 6.97 -1.68
CA HIS A 161 -16.26 7.11 -3.14
C HIS A 161 -16.66 5.82 -3.89
N GLY A 162 -17.08 4.75 -3.21
CA GLY A 162 -17.60 3.53 -3.84
C GLY A 162 -16.54 2.59 -4.41
N TYR A 163 -15.31 2.59 -3.86
CA TYR A 163 -14.19 1.75 -4.31
C TYR A 163 -13.86 0.59 -3.35
N GLU A 164 -14.77 0.25 -2.44
CA GLU A 164 -14.54 -0.79 -1.41
C GLU A 164 -14.18 -2.15 -2.01
N ALA A 165 -14.73 -2.48 -3.17
CA ALA A 165 -14.47 -3.74 -3.85
C ALA A 165 -12.98 -3.96 -4.20
N LEU A 166 -12.18 -2.89 -4.32
CA LEU A 166 -10.75 -2.98 -4.60
C LEU A 166 -9.89 -3.16 -3.35
N LEU A 167 -10.40 -2.84 -2.16
CA LEU A 167 -9.64 -2.88 -0.91
C LEU A 167 -9.07 -4.26 -0.56
N PRO A 168 -9.82 -5.37 -0.66
CA PRO A 168 -9.28 -6.69 -0.35
C PRO A 168 -8.07 -7.05 -1.21
N TYR A 169 -8.10 -6.67 -2.49
CA TYR A 169 -7.00 -6.89 -3.42
C TYR A 169 -5.78 -6.05 -3.05
N LEU A 170 -5.96 -4.75 -2.74
CA LEU A 170 -4.88 -3.89 -2.28
C LEU A 170 -4.22 -4.46 -1.02
N CYS A 171 -5.01 -4.82 -0.01
CA CYS A 171 -4.50 -5.37 1.24
C CYS A 171 -3.76 -6.69 1.04
N LYS A 172 -4.17 -7.52 0.07
CA LYS A 172 -3.50 -8.78 -0.25
C LYS A 172 -2.11 -8.56 -0.85
N THR A 173 -1.85 -7.42 -1.50
CA THR A 173 -0.54 -7.13 -2.09
C THR A 173 0.61 -7.08 -1.07
N ASP A 174 0.32 -6.85 0.21
CA ASP A 174 1.34 -6.82 1.27
C ASP A 174 2.02 -8.17 1.45
N HIS A 175 1.32 -9.27 1.18
CA HIS A 175 1.87 -10.63 1.29
C HIS A 175 2.99 -10.90 0.28
N TYR A 176 2.93 -10.33 -0.92
CA TYR A 176 3.97 -10.55 -1.94
C TYR A 176 5.34 -10.00 -1.52
N LEU A 177 5.38 -8.86 -0.84
CA LEU A 177 6.64 -8.32 -0.32
C LEU A 177 7.18 -9.19 0.82
N ALA A 178 6.30 -9.66 1.70
CA ALA A 178 6.68 -10.56 2.79
C ALA A 178 7.33 -11.85 2.24
N GLU A 179 6.74 -12.46 1.20
CA GLU A 179 7.28 -13.65 0.55
C GLU A 179 8.69 -13.44 -0.01
N VAL A 180 8.92 -12.31 -0.71
CA VAL A 180 10.25 -11.97 -1.26
C VAL A 180 11.30 -11.84 -0.17
N MET A 181 10.93 -11.34 1.00
CA MET A 181 11.83 -11.17 2.15
C MET A 181 11.97 -12.44 3.01
N HIS A 182 11.48 -13.59 2.55
CA HIS A 182 11.44 -14.83 3.32
C HIS A 182 10.78 -14.64 4.70
N THR A 183 9.71 -13.85 4.71
CA THR A 183 8.85 -13.68 5.88
C THR A 183 7.44 -14.17 5.58
N ARG A 184 6.68 -14.38 6.63
CA ARG A 184 5.24 -14.63 6.58
C ARG A 184 4.52 -13.46 7.24
N LEU A 185 3.61 -12.83 6.49
CA LEU A 185 2.69 -11.84 7.03
C LEU A 185 1.43 -12.57 7.49
N ILE A 186 1.14 -12.47 8.78
CA ILE A 186 -0.10 -12.97 9.39
C ILE A 186 -0.98 -11.77 9.68
N ARG A 187 -2.20 -11.78 9.13
CA ARG A 187 -3.21 -10.72 9.32
C ARG A 187 -4.47 -11.34 9.88
N THR A 188 -4.84 -10.97 11.09
CA THR A 188 -6.05 -11.46 11.75
C THR A 188 -7.27 -10.64 11.39
N GLN A 189 -7.08 -9.34 11.07
CA GLN A 189 -8.14 -8.42 10.65
C GLN A 189 -7.60 -7.30 9.76
N THR A 190 -8.48 -6.70 8.97
CA THR A 190 -8.21 -5.49 8.19
C THR A 190 -9.44 -4.59 8.20
N GLU A 191 -9.22 -3.28 8.18
CA GLU A 191 -10.31 -2.31 8.02
C GLU A 191 -11.04 -2.47 6.67
N ALA A 192 -10.38 -3.00 5.66
CA ALA A 192 -10.98 -3.34 4.37
C ALA A 192 -12.10 -4.38 4.48
N LEU A 193 -12.04 -5.26 5.48
CA LEU A 193 -13.02 -6.32 5.75
C LEU A 193 -13.88 -6.01 6.98
N GLY A 194 -13.94 -4.75 7.41
CA GLY A 194 -14.77 -4.32 8.53
C GLY A 194 -14.15 -4.48 9.92
N GLY A 195 -12.85 -4.79 10.00
CA GLY A 195 -12.14 -4.81 11.29
C GLY A 195 -11.84 -3.40 11.81
N ASP A 196 -11.61 -3.27 13.11
CA ASP A 196 -11.29 -2.00 13.78
C ASP A 196 -9.87 -1.49 13.48
N CYS A 197 -9.02 -2.34 12.94
CA CYS A 197 -7.65 -2.02 12.54
C CYS A 197 -7.14 -2.98 11.46
N CYS A 198 -5.97 -2.67 10.91
CA CYS A 198 -5.19 -3.60 10.10
C CYS A 198 -4.08 -4.21 10.97
N GLY A 199 -4.25 -5.47 11.38
CA GLY A 199 -3.26 -6.20 12.17
C GLY A 199 -2.14 -6.72 11.27
N TYR A 200 -0.90 -6.50 11.69
CA TYR A 200 0.30 -7.01 11.02
C TYR A 200 1.15 -7.78 12.01
N PHE A 201 1.36 -9.06 11.75
CA PHE A 201 2.39 -9.84 12.42
C PHE A 201 3.31 -10.44 11.36
N ILE A 202 4.56 -9.99 11.36
CA ILE A 202 5.59 -10.39 10.40
C ILE A 202 6.61 -11.26 11.14
N THR A 203 6.79 -12.49 10.68
CA THR A 203 7.72 -13.45 11.24
C THR A 203 8.50 -14.16 10.13
N GLY A 204 9.55 -14.91 10.48
CA GLY A 204 10.24 -15.76 9.51
C GLY A 204 9.30 -16.84 8.96
N ASN A 205 9.52 -17.26 7.72
CA ASN A 205 8.71 -18.28 7.05
C ASN A 205 9.31 -19.70 7.14
N LYS A 206 10.32 -19.90 7.99
CA LYS A 206 10.78 -21.25 8.29
C LYS A 206 9.70 -22.01 9.05
N GLU A 207 9.25 -23.08 8.45
CA GLU A 207 8.69 -24.20 9.14
C GLU A 207 9.78 -25.05 9.79
#